data_b00d476996370cae03c3d66949b6aa47
#
_entry.id   b00d476996370cae03c3d66949b6aa47
#
_cell.length_a   1.000
_cell.length_b   1.000
_cell.length_c   1.000
_cell.angle_alpha   90.00
_cell.angle_beta   90.00
_cell.angle_gamma   90.00
#
_symmetry.space_group_name_H-M   'P 1'
#
loop_
_entity.id
_entity.type
_entity.pdbx_description
1 polymer ?
#
loop_
_entity_poly.entity_id
_entity_poly.type
_entity_poly.pdbx_seq_one_letter_code
_entity_poly.pdbx_strand_id
1 'polypeptide(L)'
;MKNRVPVSVIMTKEVIKLNSTDDLTKAEMLFKKNKIRHIPVVSGKHIKGMLSYTDLLRISFVDAVDDEAEDVDTTVYNMFTIDQVMAKNLITITPETTIRETAEILSKNEFHALPVCDGETLVGIVTTTDLLKYL
;
A
#
# COMPACT_ATOMS: atom_id res chain seq x y z
N MET A 1 21.31 2.46 20.97
CA MET A 1 21.29 1.07 20.52
C MET A 1 20.32 0.92 19.38
N LYS A 2 20.87 0.56 18.23
CA LYS A 2 20.11 0.46 16.96
C LYS A 2 18.93 -0.52 17.01
N ASN A 3 18.98 -1.53 17.88
CA ASN A 3 17.95 -2.57 17.97
C ASN A 3 16.62 -2.10 18.55
N ARG A 4 16.60 -0.94 19.18
CA ARG A 4 15.41 -0.41 19.86
C ARG A 4 14.85 0.86 19.22
N VAL A 5 15.34 1.23 18.05
CA VAL A 5 14.86 2.42 17.36
C VAL A 5 13.45 2.16 16.85
N PRO A 6 12.47 2.99 17.21
CA PRO A 6 11.08 2.79 16.77
C PRO A 6 10.93 3.12 15.29
N VAL A 7 10.01 2.42 14.63
CA VAL A 7 9.75 2.61 13.21
C VAL A 7 9.25 4.03 12.89
N SER A 8 8.68 4.72 13.87
CA SER A 8 8.25 6.11 13.71
C SER A 8 9.36 7.05 13.23
N VAL A 9 10.63 6.67 13.46
CA VAL A 9 11.78 7.47 13.00
C VAL A 9 11.92 7.46 11.49
N ILE A 10 11.55 6.34 10.83
CA ILE A 10 11.75 6.17 9.39
C ILE A 10 10.47 6.09 8.57
N MET A 11 9.33 5.89 9.21
CA MET A 11 8.07 5.75 8.49
C MET A 11 7.67 7.04 7.78
N THR A 12 6.92 6.90 6.69
CA THR A 12 6.29 8.04 6.03
C THR A 12 5.03 8.41 6.81
N LYS A 13 4.96 9.65 7.29
CA LYS A 13 3.84 10.13 8.11
C LYS A 13 2.73 10.77 7.29
N GLU A 14 3.09 11.45 6.20
CA GLU A 14 2.12 12.02 5.27
C GLU A 14 1.77 10.97 4.23
N VAL A 15 0.89 10.07 4.62
CA VAL A 15 0.58 8.88 3.82
C VAL A 15 -0.37 9.26 2.69
N ILE A 16 0.01 8.90 1.46
CA ILE A 16 -0.90 8.93 0.33
C ILE A 16 -1.83 7.73 0.49
N LYS A 17 -3.12 7.98 0.56
CA LYS A 17 -4.11 6.95 0.85
C LYS A 17 -5.32 7.07 -0.06
N LEU A 18 -6.03 5.96 -0.18
CA LEU A 18 -7.31 5.86 -0.88
C LEU A 18 -8.42 5.67 0.13
N ASN A 19 -9.57 6.24 -0.14
CA ASN A 19 -10.79 5.90 0.57
C ASN A 19 -11.36 4.63 -0.08
N SER A 20 -11.98 3.76 0.72
CA SER A 20 -12.58 2.52 0.21
C SER A 20 -13.64 2.74 -0.86
N THR A 21 -14.20 3.95 -0.94
CA THR A 21 -15.20 4.34 -1.95
C THR A 21 -14.58 4.96 -3.20
N ASP A 22 -13.28 5.17 -3.23
CA ASP A 22 -12.58 5.67 -4.42
C ASP A 22 -12.53 4.59 -5.50
N ASP A 23 -12.22 4.99 -6.74
CA ASP A 23 -12.13 4.07 -7.85
C ASP A 23 -10.67 3.73 -8.21
N LEU A 24 -10.51 2.71 -9.05
CA LEU A 24 -9.17 2.24 -9.45
C LEU A 24 -8.48 3.22 -10.40
N THR A 25 -9.21 4.05 -11.12
CA THR A 25 -8.63 5.10 -11.95
C THR A 25 -7.89 6.13 -11.10
N LYS A 26 -8.48 6.50 -9.96
CA LYS A 26 -7.81 7.36 -8.99
C LYS A 26 -6.56 6.71 -8.43
N ALA A 27 -6.65 5.40 -8.14
CA ALA A 27 -5.49 4.64 -7.65
C ALA A 27 -4.34 4.70 -8.64
N GLU A 28 -4.59 4.45 -9.92
CA GLU A 28 -3.57 4.51 -10.96
C GLU A 28 -2.92 5.88 -11.01
N MET A 29 -3.73 6.93 -10.98
CA MET A 29 -3.23 8.30 -11.00
C MET A 29 -2.29 8.57 -9.82
N LEU A 30 -2.67 8.11 -8.61
CA LEU A 30 -1.84 8.31 -7.42
C LEU A 30 -0.52 7.55 -7.48
N PHE A 31 -0.54 6.31 -7.98
CA PHE A 31 0.69 5.55 -8.15
C PHE A 31 1.66 6.25 -9.09
N LYS A 32 1.18 6.70 -10.24
CA LYS A 32 2.02 7.34 -11.27
C LYS A 32 2.50 8.72 -10.84
N LYS A 33 1.61 9.53 -10.30
CA LYS A 33 1.93 10.90 -9.87
C LYS A 33 2.98 10.91 -8.76
N ASN A 34 2.87 10.01 -7.80
CA ASN A 34 3.71 10.00 -6.61
C ASN A 34 4.86 9.00 -6.70
N LYS A 35 4.92 8.21 -7.75
CA LYS A 35 5.96 7.19 -7.99
C LYS A 35 6.07 6.22 -6.80
N ILE A 36 4.94 5.80 -6.29
CA ILE A 36 4.85 4.85 -5.18
C ILE A 36 4.27 3.54 -5.66
N ARG A 37 4.42 2.49 -4.87
CA ARG A 37 3.98 1.14 -5.23
C ARG A 37 2.93 0.57 -4.29
N HIS A 38 2.64 1.24 -3.19
CA HIS A 38 1.69 0.77 -2.18
C HIS A 38 0.87 1.96 -1.70
N ILE A 39 -0.43 1.79 -1.63
CA ILE A 39 -1.34 2.81 -1.11
C ILE A 39 -2.27 2.16 -0.09
N PRO A 40 -2.24 2.58 1.17
CA PRO A 40 -3.23 2.12 2.15
C PRO A 40 -4.63 2.59 1.78
N VAL A 41 -5.60 1.72 2.00
CA VAL A 41 -7.01 2.00 1.79
C VAL A 41 -7.68 2.16 3.14
N VAL A 42 -8.37 3.27 3.33
CA VAL A 42 -9.00 3.60 4.60
C VAL A 42 -10.49 3.85 4.43
N SER A 43 -11.22 3.73 5.53
CA SER A 43 -12.57 4.26 5.68
C SER A 43 -12.53 5.24 6.85
N GLY A 44 -12.66 6.52 6.54
CA GLY A 44 -12.33 7.55 7.52
C GLY A 44 -10.85 7.50 7.87
N LYS A 45 -10.52 7.20 9.12
CA LYS A 45 -9.14 7.05 9.58
C LYS A 45 -8.72 5.59 9.75
N HIS A 46 -9.67 4.66 9.61
CA HIS A 46 -9.43 3.24 9.88
C HIS A 46 -8.87 2.54 8.64
N ILE A 47 -7.79 1.79 8.83
CA ILE A 47 -7.20 0.98 7.76
C ILE A 47 -8.15 -0.16 7.37
N LYS A 48 -8.37 -0.34 6.07
CA LYS A 48 -9.21 -1.41 5.53
C LYS A 48 -8.43 -2.38 4.67
N GLY A 49 -7.41 -1.92 4.00
CA GLY A 49 -6.64 -2.76 3.12
C GLY A 49 -5.39 -2.05 2.61
N MET A 50 -4.66 -2.74 1.76
CA MET A 50 -3.48 -2.22 1.10
C MET A 50 -3.58 -2.56 -0.38
N LEU A 51 -3.46 -1.55 -1.23
CA LEU A 51 -3.44 -1.74 -2.67
C LEU A 51 -2.02 -1.57 -3.17
N SER A 52 -1.52 -2.57 -3.90
CA SER A 52 -0.21 -2.46 -4.53
C SER A 52 -0.36 -2.14 -6.02
N TYR A 53 0.65 -1.49 -6.59
CA TYR A 53 0.67 -1.23 -8.02
C TYR A 53 0.68 -2.55 -8.81
N THR A 54 1.32 -3.59 -8.28
CA THR A 54 1.33 -4.93 -8.87
C THR A 54 -0.09 -5.51 -8.94
N ASP A 55 -0.91 -5.31 -7.91
CA ASP A 55 -2.30 -5.75 -7.93
C ASP A 55 -3.09 -5.06 -9.04
N LEU A 56 -2.86 -3.77 -9.22
CA LEU A 56 -3.50 -2.99 -10.27
C LEU A 56 -3.08 -3.45 -11.66
N LEU A 57 -1.77 -3.69 -11.85
CA LEU A 57 -1.23 -4.20 -13.11
C LEU A 57 -1.79 -5.59 -13.44
N ARG A 58 -2.01 -6.41 -12.43
CA ARG A 58 -2.50 -7.78 -12.63
C ARG A 58 -3.89 -7.80 -13.28
N ILE A 59 -4.79 -6.93 -12.85
CA ILE A 59 -6.12 -6.86 -13.46
C ILE A 59 -6.06 -6.19 -14.84
N SER A 60 -5.19 -5.21 -15.04
CA SER A 60 -4.98 -4.57 -16.34
C SER A 60 -4.38 -5.53 -17.35
N PHE A 61 -3.47 -6.40 -16.90
CA PHE A 61 -2.75 -7.33 -17.76
C PHE A 61 -3.65 -8.42 -18.35
N VAL A 62 -4.65 -8.87 -17.60
CA VAL A 62 -5.56 -9.92 -18.06
C VAL A 62 -6.33 -9.48 -19.32
N ASP A 63 -6.60 -8.20 -19.46
CA ASP A 63 -7.30 -7.65 -20.63
C ASP A 63 -6.40 -6.99 -21.66
N ALA A 64 -5.08 -6.93 -21.41
CA ALA A 64 -4.12 -6.35 -22.36
C ALA A 64 -3.94 -7.22 -23.63
N VAL A 65 -4.67 -8.32 -23.74
CA VAL A 65 -4.71 -9.17 -24.93
C VAL A 65 -5.59 -8.58 -26.04
N ASP A 66 -6.41 -7.57 -25.68
CA ASP A 66 -7.23 -6.84 -26.65
C ASP A 66 -6.49 -5.60 -27.14
N ASP A 67 -6.36 -5.45 -28.45
CA ASP A 67 -5.55 -4.41 -29.13
C ASP A 67 -6.06 -2.95 -28.96
N GLU A 68 -7.12 -2.73 -28.19
CA GLU A 68 -7.67 -1.40 -27.96
C GLU A 68 -7.26 -0.86 -26.58
N ALA A 69 -5.95 -0.71 -26.39
CA ALA A 69 -5.32 -0.52 -25.08
C ALA A 69 -5.66 0.80 -24.35
N GLU A 70 -6.20 1.81 -25.02
CA GLU A 70 -6.47 3.10 -24.37
C GLU A 70 -7.80 3.13 -23.61
N ASP A 71 -8.81 2.40 -24.11
CA ASP A 71 -10.14 2.34 -23.51
C ASP A 71 -10.29 1.15 -22.56
N VAL A 72 -9.41 0.16 -22.65
CA VAL A 72 -9.48 -1.08 -21.88
C VAL A 72 -9.23 -0.84 -20.40
N ASP A 73 -8.23 -0.03 -20.05
CA ASP A 73 -7.88 0.20 -18.65
C ASP A 73 -9.03 0.84 -17.87
N THR A 74 -9.69 1.86 -18.44
CA THR A 74 -10.83 2.51 -17.80
C THR A 74 -12.01 1.55 -17.68
N THR A 75 -12.26 0.74 -18.70
CA THR A 75 -13.33 -0.27 -18.69
C THR A 75 -13.08 -1.32 -17.62
N VAL A 76 -11.85 -1.84 -17.54
CA VAL A 76 -11.47 -2.84 -16.53
C VAL A 76 -11.61 -2.26 -15.13
N TYR A 77 -11.12 -1.04 -14.91
CA TYR A 77 -11.20 -0.41 -13.61
C TYR A 77 -12.64 -0.19 -13.15
N ASN A 78 -13.55 0.06 -14.08
CA ASN A 78 -14.97 0.21 -13.76
C ASN A 78 -15.65 -1.12 -13.41
N MET A 79 -15.04 -2.26 -13.77
CA MET A 79 -15.56 -3.59 -13.46
C MET A 79 -15.21 -4.05 -12.05
N PHE A 80 -14.25 -3.40 -11.40
CA PHE A 80 -13.77 -3.80 -10.08
C PHE A 80 -13.81 -2.64 -9.10
N THR A 81 -14.07 -2.97 -7.84
CA THR A 81 -13.94 -2.00 -6.74
C THR A 81 -12.55 -2.14 -6.11
N ILE A 82 -12.12 -1.09 -5.42
CA ILE A 82 -10.88 -1.15 -4.65
C ILE A 82 -10.94 -2.30 -3.64
N ASP A 83 -12.08 -2.48 -2.99
CA ASP A 83 -12.28 -3.55 -2.00
C ASP A 83 -12.04 -4.94 -2.57
N GLN A 84 -12.37 -5.15 -3.84
CA GLN A 84 -12.16 -6.44 -4.52
C GLN A 84 -10.70 -6.72 -4.85
N VAL A 85 -9.91 -5.67 -5.07
CA VAL A 85 -8.53 -5.79 -5.57
C VAL A 85 -7.50 -5.70 -4.45
N MET A 86 -7.77 -4.91 -3.41
CA MET A 86 -6.83 -4.71 -2.31
C MET A 86 -6.62 -5.97 -1.46
N ALA A 87 -5.46 -6.04 -0.82
CA ALA A 87 -5.21 -7.04 0.21
C ALA A 87 -5.93 -6.63 1.49
N LYS A 88 -6.65 -7.56 2.11
CA LYS A 88 -7.47 -7.30 3.31
C LYS A 88 -6.87 -7.89 4.58
N ASN A 89 -6.14 -8.99 4.47
CA ASN A 89 -5.52 -9.64 5.63
C ASN A 89 -4.18 -8.98 5.93
N LEU A 90 -4.24 -7.83 6.57
CA LEU A 90 -3.06 -7.03 6.80
C LEU A 90 -2.38 -7.37 8.12
N ILE A 91 -1.05 -7.41 8.09
CA ILE A 91 -0.23 -7.28 9.29
C ILE A 91 0.01 -5.79 9.47
N THR A 92 -0.34 -5.27 10.64
CA THR A 92 -0.10 -3.87 11.00
C THR A 92 0.93 -3.80 12.12
N ILE A 93 1.63 -2.69 12.19
CA ILE A 93 2.59 -2.42 13.27
C ILE A 93 2.22 -1.09 13.93
N THR A 94 2.82 -0.83 15.08
CA THR A 94 2.62 0.43 15.80
C THR A 94 3.83 1.34 15.59
N PRO A 95 3.69 2.65 15.88
CA PRO A 95 4.84 3.58 15.79
C PRO A 95 6.01 3.17 16.68
N GLU A 96 5.75 2.43 17.76
CA GLU A 96 6.77 1.97 18.71
C GLU A 96 7.41 0.65 18.28
N THR A 97 6.86 -0.06 17.31
CA THR A 97 7.48 -1.27 16.77
C THR A 97 8.89 -0.91 16.29
N THR A 98 9.88 -1.70 16.67
CA THR A 98 11.25 -1.36 16.31
C THR A 98 11.51 -1.58 14.81
N ILE A 99 12.51 -0.88 14.29
CA ILE A 99 12.96 -1.06 12.91
C ILE A 99 13.37 -2.52 12.68
N ARG A 100 14.03 -3.13 13.65
CA ARG A 100 14.43 -4.54 13.56
C ARG A 100 13.23 -5.48 13.48
N GLU A 101 12.25 -5.29 14.34
CA GLU A 101 11.02 -6.10 14.30
C GLU A 101 10.30 -5.94 12.97
N THR A 102 10.25 -4.71 12.46
CA THR A 102 9.66 -4.40 11.16
C THR A 102 10.39 -5.14 10.04
N ALA A 103 11.72 -5.12 10.07
CA ALA A 103 12.53 -5.83 9.08
C ALA A 103 12.29 -7.34 9.14
N GLU A 104 12.16 -7.90 10.34
CA GLU A 104 11.87 -9.33 10.50
C GLU A 104 10.51 -9.70 9.90
N ILE A 105 9.49 -8.88 10.12
CA ILE A 105 8.15 -9.12 9.54
C ILE A 105 8.23 -9.09 8.01
N LEU A 106 8.88 -8.09 7.44
CA LEU A 106 9.00 -7.96 5.99
C LEU A 106 9.85 -9.07 5.39
N SER A 107 10.86 -9.54 6.11
CA SER A 107 11.73 -10.62 5.62
C SER A 107 11.03 -11.98 5.57
N LYS A 108 10.02 -12.19 6.40
CA LYS A 108 9.28 -13.46 6.50
C LYS A 108 8.04 -13.51 5.60
N ASN A 109 7.69 -12.41 4.97
CA ASN A 109 6.49 -12.31 4.15
C ASN A 109 6.84 -11.80 2.75
N GLU A 110 5.90 -11.94 1.81
CA GLU A 110 6.13 -11.55 0.41
C GLU A 110 5.75 -10.10 0.13
N PHE A 111 5.14 -9.41 1.07
CA PHE A 111 4.78 -8.02 0.88
C PHE A 111 5.96 -7.09 1.24
N HIS A 112 5.93 -5.89 0.70
CA HIS A 112 7.05 -4.93 0.82
C HIS A 112 6.67 -3.64 1.53
N ALA A 113 5.50 -3.57 2.12
CA ALA A 113 5.02 -2.40 2.86
C ALA A 113 4.15 -2.83 4.02
N LEU A 114 4.22 -2.07 5.11
CA LEU A 114 3.40 -2.30 6.30
C LEU A 114 2.71 -1.00 6.70
N PRO A 115 1.40 -1.03 6.95
CA PRO A 115 0.74 0.10 7.55
C PRO A 115 1.12 0.22 9.02
N VAL A 116 1.37 1.44 9.46
CA VAL A 116 1.65 1.76 10.85
C VAL A 116 0.40 2.39 11.45
N CYS A 117 -0.10 1.78 12.50
CA CYS A 117 -1.40 2.17 13.07
C CYS A 117 -1.29 2.43 14.57
N ASP A 118 -2.09 3.39 15.03
CA ASP A 118 -2.37 3.61 16.43
C ASP A 118 -3.79 3.08 16.66
N GLY A 119 -3.88 1.90 17.27
CA GLY A 119 -5.14 1.16 17.28
C GLY A 119 -5.55 0.79 15.86
N GLU A 120 -6.71 1.25 15.41
CA GLU A 120 -7.21 1.04 14.04
C GLU A 120 -6.91 2.23 13.12
N THR A 121 -6.34 3.30 13.66
CA THR A 121 -6.07 4.54 12.93
C THR A 121 -4.73 4.46 12.21
N LEU A 122 -4.75 4.66 10.90
CA LEU A 122 -3.53 4.72 10.10
C LEU A 122 -2.76 6.00 10.43
N VAL A 123 -1.49 5.86 10.84
CA VAL A 123 -0.62 7.00 11.17
C VAL A 123 0.65 7.05 10.33
N GLY A 124 0.96 6.00 9.59
CA GLY A 124 2.13 5.98 8.74
C GLY A 124 2.18 4.74 7.84
N ILE A 125 3.20 4.71 7.01
CA ILE A 125 3.52 3.54 6.20
C ILE A 125 5.03 3.38 6.18
N VAL A 126 5.50 2.14 6.22
CA VAL A 126 6.92 1.82 6.09
C VAL A 126 7.09 0.78 5.00
N THR A 127 8.11 0.96 4.18
CA THR A 127 8.41 0.07 3.06
C THR A 127 9.79 -0.56 3.24
N THR A 128 10.05 -1.61 2.46
CA THR A 128 11.38 -2.20 2.36
C THR A 128 12.41 -1.14 1.97
N THR A 129 12.06 -0.24 1.06
CA THR A 129 12.93 0.86 0.63
C THR A 129 13.30 1.78 1.80
N ASP A 130 12.34 2.08 2.68
CA ASP A 130 12.62 2.90 3.86
C ASP A 130 13.66 2.24 4.77
N LEU A 131 13.56 0.92 4.94
CA LEU A 131 14.53 0.17 5.73
C LEU A 131 15.91 0.20 5.09
N LEU A 132 15.98 0.02 3.76
CA LEU A 132 17.25 0.02 3.04
C LEU A 132 17.94 1.39 3.13
N LYS A 133 17.18 2.47 3.06
CA LYS A 133 17.72 3.81 3.19
C LYS A 133 18.23 4.13 4.59
N TYR A 134 17.70 3.44 5.59
CA TYR A 134 18.13 3.61 6.98
C TYR A 134 19.49 2.96 7.27
N LEU A 135 19.85 1.94 6.53
CA LEU A 135 21.09 1.22 6.73
C LEU A 135 22.34 2.03 6.36
#